data_0a5f2e976286ed947cf4117014239301
#
_entry.id   0a5f2e976286ed947cf4117014239301
#
_cell.length_a   1.000
_cell.length_b   1.000
_cell.length_c   1.000
_cell.angle_alpha   90.00
_cell.angle_beta   90.00
_cell.angle_gamma   90.00
#
_symmetry.space_group_name_H-M   'P 1'
#
loop_
_entity.id
_entity.type
_entity.pdbx_description
1 polymer ?
#
loop_
_entity_poly.entity_id
_entity_poly.type
_entity_poly.pdbx_seq_one_letter_code
_entity_poly.pdbx_strand_id
1 'polypeptide(L)'
;MNDPSTVRLIAAEFAGTTIVMLGGPGLMVLGGGSIGALEAALGFGLAMAIAIGVIGAVANPIFSLALFLARQISPRESVSDWIGQLLGGIFGAALVFGINDTDRVPSAANGWDHSGFAELGSVLAAELVLSVVVVLVLLSAVSQRLATTSVAAFTGAAYGMAMLFLMRIDGGGINPARSIGSALFADTDPNALGQLWAFVVVPAVGAVGGLMLWLLIDEATIDDTVFDETLVETASDVVTGDD
;
A
#
# COMPACT_ATOMS: atom_id res chain seq x y z
N MET A 1 -6.37 -23.53 13.22
CA MET A 1 -5.00 -22.91 13.25
C MET A 1 -5.01 -21.90 14.38
N ASN A 2 -3.97 -21.86 15.22
CA ASN A 2 -3.89 -20.84 16.27
C ASN A 2 -3.71 -19.46 15.61
N ASP A 3 -4.49 -18.49 16.06
CA ASP A 3 -4.41 -17.09 15.63
C ASP A 3 -2.98 -16.54 15.84
N PRO A 4 -2.33 -15.92 14.85
CA PRO A 4 -0.95 -15.47 14.99
C PRO A 4 -0.84 -14.42 16.12
N SER A 5 0.26 -14.46 16.88
CA SER A 5 0.48 -13.46 17.91
C SER A 5 0.67 -12.08 17.29
N THR A 6 0.25 -11.01 17.99
CA THR A 6 0.44 -9.61 17.56
C THR A 6 1.91 -9.31 17.18
N VAL A 7 2.86 -9.87 17.93
CA VAL A 7 4.29 -9.71 17.65
C VAL A 7 4.68 -10.31 16.30
N ARG A 8 4.12 -11.47 15.93
CA ARG A 8 4.39 -12.11 14.64
C ARG A 8 3.83 -11.29 13.46
N LEU A 9 2.63 -10.73 13.62
CA LEU A 9 2.04 -9.84 12.62
C LEU A 9 2.92 -8.60 12.42
N ILE A 10 3.25 -7.90 13.49
CA ILE A 10 4.13 -6.72 13.44
C ILE A 10 5.49 -7.06 12.82
N ALA A 11 6.09 -8.19 13.20
CA ALA A 11 7.40 -8.59 12.67
C ALA A 11 7.35 -8.93 11.18
N ALA A 12 6.30 -9.58 10.70
CA ALA A 12 6.11 -9.88 9.29
C ALA A 12 5.97 -8.58 8.47
N GLU A 13 5.10 -7.68 8.89
CA GLU A 13 4.87 -6.40 8.23
C GLU A 13 6.12 -5.50 8.27
N PHE A 14 6.83 -5.47 9.40
CA PHE A 14 8.12 -4.79 9.51
C PHE A 14 9.13 -5.29 8.49
N ALA A 15 9.30 -6.63 8.40
CA ALA A 15 10.23 -7.23 7.45
C ALA A 15 9.79 -7.00 6.00
N GLY A 16 8.51 -7.21 5.69
CA GLY A 16 7.95 -6.99 4.36
C GLY A 16 8.10 -5.55 3.88
N THR A 17 7.77 -4.59 4.72
CA THR A 17 7.90 -3.17 4.39
C THR A 17 9.36 -2.74 4.27
N THR A 18 10.25 -3.28 5.12
CA THR A 18 11.70 -3.08 4.96
C THR A 18 12.19 -3.57 3.58
N ILE A 19 11.72 -4.75 3.13
CA ILE A 19 12.05 -5.28 1.79
C ILE A 19 11.55 -4.34 0.69
N VAL A 20 10.33 -3.80 0.82
CA VAL A 20 9.80 -2.82 -0.15
C VAL A 20 10.65 -1.54 -0.16
N MET A 21 11.11 -1.06 0.99
CA MET A 21 12.01 0.10 1.07
C MET A 21 13.37 -0.15 0.40
N LEU A 22 13.92 -1.34 0.54
CA LEU A 22 15.18 -1.70 -0.11
C LEU A 22 15.03 -1.90 -1.62
N GLY A 23 13.96 -2.56 -2.06
CA GLY A 23 13.71 -2.85 -3.47
C GLY A 23 13.21 -1.67 -4.30
N GLY A 24 12.61 -0.66 -3.67
CA GLY A 24 12.13 0.57 -4.32
C GLY A 24 13.05 1.75 -4.03
N PRO A 25 12.83 2.48 -2.93
CA PRO A 25 13.65 3.64 -2.54
C PRO A 25 15.13 3.35 -2.50
N GLY A 26 15.53 2.14 -2.04
CA GLY A 26 16.93 1.72 -2.00
C GLY A 26 17.58 1.71 -3.38
N LEU A 27 16.92 1.15 -4.39
CA LEU A 27 17.43 1.19 -5.77
C LEU A 27 17.50 2.61 -6.30
N MET A 28 16.52 3.47 -6.00
CA MET A 28 16.54 4.86 -6.44
C MET A 28 17.71 5.64 -5.86
N VAL A 29 17.99 5.48 -4.56
CA VAL A 29 19.06 6.20 -3.86
C VAL A 29 20.44 5.61 -4.20
N LEU A 30 20.60 4.28 -4.02
CA LEU A 30 21.91 3.62 -4.17
C LEU A 30 22.31 3.45 -5.63
N GLY A 31 21.34 3.44 -6.56
CA GLY A 31 21.59 3.38 -7.99
C GLY A 31 22.19 4.67 -8.57
N GLY A 32 22.10 5.81 -7.86
CA GLY A 32 22.84 7.03 -8.14
C GLY A 32 22.71 7.55 -9.58
N GLY A 33 21.50 7.53 -10.16
CA GLY A 33 21.26 7.94 -11.55
C GLY A 33 21.57 6.88 -12.61
N SER A 34 22.14 5.74 -12.23
CA SER A 34 22.32 4.57 -13.12
C SER A 34 21.06 3.72 -13.21
N ILE A 35 20.14 3.86 -12.26
CA ILE A 35 18.85 3.17 -12.19
C ILE A 35 17.77 4.09 -12.75
N GLY A 36 17.09 3.62 -13.81
CA GLY A 36 15.98 4.34 -14.42
C GLY A 36 14.63 4.01 -13.75
N ALA A 37 13.58 4.66 -14.24
CA ALA A 37 12.21 4.48 -13.73
C ALA A 37 11.73 3.02 -13.84
N LEU A 38 12.11 2.31 -14.90
CA LEU A 38 11.71 0.92 -15.11
C LEU A 38 12.34 -0.01 -14.08
N GLU A 39 13.65 0.12 -13.84
CA GLU A 39 14.37 -0.72 -12.89
C GLU A 39 13.88 -0.48 -11.47
N ALA A 40 13.64 0.78 -11.08
CA ALA A 40 13.07 1.10 -9.78
C ALA A 40 11.65 0.54 -9.63
N ALA A 41 10.80 0.66 -10.64
CA ALA A 41 9.43 0.14 -10.63
C ALA A 41 9.41 -1.40 -10.55
N LEU A 42 10.30 -2.08 -11.27
CA LEU A 42 10.47 -3.53 -11.17
C LEU A 42 10.93 -3.93 -9.76
N GLY A 43 11.86 -3.18 -9.17
CA GLY A 43 12.30 -3.39 -7.80
C GLY A 43 11.17 -3.29 -6.79
N PHE A 44 10.32 -2.27 -6.90
CA PHE A 44 9.11 -2.10 -6.09
C PHE A 44 8.15 -3.29 -6.25
N GLY A 45 7.84 -3.66 -7.51
CA GLY A 45 6.91 -4.75 -7.79
C GLY A 45 7.40 -6.11 -7.28
N LEU A 46 8.68 -6.43 -7.50
CA LEU A 46 9.31 -7.66 -7.01
C LEU A 46 9.37 -7.70 -5.48
N ALA A 47 9.75 -6.58 -4.84
CA ALA A 47 9.77 -6.48 -3.38
C ALA A 47 8.38 -6.68 -2.78
N MET A 48 7.34 -6.10 -3.38
CA MET A 48 5.95 -6.30 -2.96
C MET A 48 5.52 -7.75 -3.14
N ALA A 49 5.87 -8.40 -4.26
CA ALA A 49 5.58 -9.80 -4.48
C ALA A 49 6.28 -10.73 -3.46
N ILE A 50 7.53 -10.42 -3.09
CA ILE A 50 8.27 -11.15 -2.05
C ILE A 50 7.61 -10.93 -0.68
N ALA A 51 7.24 -9.70 -0.33
CA ALA A 51 6.59 -9.39 0.93
C ALA A 51 5.29 -10.20 1.10
N ILE A 52 4.43 -10.23 0.09
CA ILE A 52 3.17 -10.96 0.11
C ILE A 52 3.40 -12.48 0.04
N GLY A 53 4.18 -12.94 -0.93
CA GLY A 53 4.26 -14.37 -1.27
C GLY A 53 5.15 -15.20 -0.35
N VAL A 54 6.16 -14.58 0.28
CA VAL A 54 7.16 -15.29 1.08
C VAL A 54 7.08 -14.91 2.55
N ILE A 55 6.95 -13.60 2.85
CA ILE A 55 6.89 -13.12 4.24
C ILE A 55 5.47 -13.23 4.80
N GLY A 56 4.44 -13.11 3.95
CA GLY A 56 3.04 -13.06 4.35
C GLY A 56 2.63 -11.68 4.89
N ALA A 57 3.28 -10.63 4.39
CA ALA A 57 3.03 -9.24 4.73
C ALA A 57 2.42 -8.49 3.54
N VAL A 58 1.47 -7.60 3.77
CA VAL A 58 0.92 -6.74 2.70
C VAL A 58 1.73 -5.44 2.51
N ALA A 59 2.60 -5.11 3.45
CA ALA A 59 3.66 -4.09 3.38
C ALA A 59 3.21 -2.69 2.89
N ASN A 60 1.92 -2.38 3.04
CA ASN A 60 1.33 -1.12 2.59
C ASN A 60 0.07 -0.78 3.41
N PRO A 61 0.02 0.36 4.10
CA PRO A 61 -1.13 0.77 4.89
C PRO A 61 -2.47 0.83 4.15
N ILE A 62 -2.48 1.16 2.84
CA ILE A 62 -3.73 1.17 2.07
C ILE A 62 -4.22 -0.23 1.74
N PHE A 63 -3.33 -1.22 1.65
CA PHE A 63 -3.71 -2.62 1.48
C PHE A 63 -4.37 -3.17 2.75
N SER A 64 -3.76 -2.95 3.92
CA SER A 64 -4.36 -3.32 5.21
C SER A 64 -5.68 -2.59 5.44
N LEU A 65 -5.80 -1.30 5.05
CA LEU A 65 -7.05 -0.56 5.11
C LEU A 65 -8.14 -1.22 4.25
N ALA A 66 -7.82 -1.53 2.99
CA ALA A 66 -8.76 -2.16 2.07
C ALA A 66 -9.21 -3.55 2.54
N LEU A 67 -8.27 -4.39 2.99
CA LEU A 67 -8.57 -5.72 3.53
C LEU A 67 -9.43 -5.64 4.81
N PHE A 68 -9.15 -4.66 5.68
CA PHE A 68 -9.96 -4.41 6.87
C PHE A 68 -11.40 -3.99 6.50
N LEU A 69 -11.56 -3.03 5.60
CA LEU A 69 -12.87 -2.57 5.16
C LEU A 69 -13.65 -3.65 4.41
N ALA A 70 -12.94 -4.51 3.66
CA ALA A 70 -13.49 -5.70 3.01
C ALA A 70 -13.72 -6.87 3.98
N ARG A 71 -13.49 -6.69 5.29
CA ARG A 71 -13.64 -7.71 6.35
C ARG A 71 -12.79 -8.97 6.14
N GLN A 72 -11.70 -8.84 5.41
CA GLN A 72 -10.74 -9.93 5.17
C GLN A 72 -9.74 -10.10 6.32
N ILE A 73 -9.51 -9.04 7.10
CA ILE A 73 -8.67 -9.03 8.31
C ILE A 73 -9.41 -8.38 9.47
N SER A 74 -9.05 -8.76 10.69
CA SER A 74 -9.63 -8.21 11.92
C SER A 74 -9.07 -6.81 12.24
N PRO A 75 -9.75 -6.02 13.11
CA PRO A 75 -9.21 -4.73 13.59
C PRO A 75 -7.83 -4.86 14.25
N ARG A 76 -7.60 -5.97 14.98
CA ARG A 76 -6.32 -6.25 15.62
C ARG A 76 -5.21 -6.46 14.59
N GLU A 77 -5.48 -7.24 13.54
CA GLU A 77 -4.53 -7.47 12.45
C GLU A 77 -4.22 -6.16 11.75
N SER A 78 -5.23 -5.38 11.36
CA SER A 78 -5.04 -4.08 10.69
C SER A 78 -4.17 -3.11 11.49
N VAL A 79 -4.39 -2.99 12.80
CA VAL A 79 -3.56 -2.14 13.66
C VAL A 79 -2.14 -2.68 13.79
N SER A 80 -1.97 -4.00 13.91
CA SER A 80 -0.66 -4.65 13.94
C SER A 80 0.12 -4.41 12.65
N ASP A 81 -0.57 -4.51 11.51
CA ASP A 81 0.00 -4.25 10.18
C ASP A 81 0.52 -2.82 10.10
N TRP A 82 -0.32 -1.82 10.43
CA TRP A 82 0.10 -0.43 10.36
C TRP A 82 1.32 -0.13 11.24
N ILE A 83 1.37 -0.69 12.46
CA ILE A 83 2.54 -0.54 13.34
C ILE A 83 3.78 -1.14 12.67
N GLY A 84 3.70 -2.38 12.20
CA GLY A 84 4.80 -3.07 11.54
C GLY A 84 5.28 -2.34 10.28
N GLN A 85 4.33 -1.90 9.45
CA GLN A 85 4.59 -1.17 8.21
C GLN A 85 5.30 0.16 8.45
N LEU A 86 4.81 0.96 9.40
CA LEU A 86 5.45 2.24 9.74
C LEU A 86 6.87 2.04 10.26
N LEU A 87 7.06 1.10 11.19
CA LEU A 87 8.38 0.78 11.71
C LEU A 87 9.32 0.24 10.61
N GLY A 88 8.81 -0.63 9.74
CA GLY A 88 9.57 -1.18 8.60
C GLY A 88 9.92 -0.12 7.56
N GLY A 89 9.00 0.82 7.28
CA GLY A 89 9.23 1.95 6.39
C GLY A 89 10.34 2.88 6.90
N ILE A 90 10.28 3.25 8.17
CA ILE A 90 11.30 4.10 8.81
C ILE A 90 12.64 3.38 8.89
N PHE A 91 12.64 2.11 9.32
CA PHE A 91 13.87 1.32 9.42
C PHE A 91 14.52 1.08 8.06
N GLY A 92 13.73 0.73 7.04
CA GLY A 92 14.22 0.53 5.68
C GLY A 92 14.81 1.81 5.09
N ALA A 93 14.18 2.97 5.32
CA ALA A 93 14.73 4.27 4.92
C ALA A 93 16.05 4.57 5.66
N ALA A 94 16.11 4.32 6.98
CA ALA A 94 17.33 4.49 7.76
C ALA A 94 18.47 3.61 7.26
N LEU A 95 18.19 2.35 6.87
CA LEU A 95 19.20 1.47 6.25
C LEU A 95 19.70 2.02 4.92
N VAL A 96 18.79 2.45 4.03
CA VAL A 96 19.15 3.02 2.73
C VAL A 96 20.01 4.27 2.92
N PHE A 97 19.60 5.15 3.81
CA PHE A 97 20.35 6.37 4.15
C PHE A 97 21.72 6.06 4.76
N GLY A 98 21.79 5.08 5.69
CA GLY A 98 23.04 4.69 6.35
C GLY A 98 24.04 3.97 5.44
N ILE A 99 23.58 3.30 4.37
CA ILE A 99 24.43 2.64 3.37
C ILE A 99 24.89 3.65 2.31
N ASN A 100 24.07 4.69 2.06
CA ASN A 100 24.39 5.71 1.08
C ASN A 100 25.56 6.58 1.58
N ASP A 101 26.59 6.73 0.74
CA ASP A 101 27.68 7.67 1.01
C ASP A 101 27.13 9.11 0.91
N THR A 102 27.34 9.90 1.96
CA THR A 102 26.66 11.17 2.26
C THR A 102 26.78 12.26 1.19
N ASP A 103 27.67 12.10 0.21
CA ASP A 103 27.83 13.04 -0.91
C ASP A 103 26.82 12.79 -2.07
N ARG A 104 25.97 11.78 -1.93
CA ARG A 104 24.96 11.42 -2.94
C ARG A 104 23.59 11.37 -2.30
N VAL A 105 22.91 12.49 -2.20
CA VAL A 105 21.52 12.53 -1.73
C VAL A 105 20.56 12.80 -2.89
N PRO A 106 20.22 11.82 -3.71
CA PRO A 106 18.92 11.82 -4.33
C PRO A 106 17.95 11.31 -3.26
N SER A 107 17.09 12.14 -2.79
CA SER A 107 15.99 11.73 -1.95
C SER A 107 15.06 10.84 -2.77
N ALA A 108 14.70 9.68 -2.24
CA ALA A 108 13.60 8.87 -2.76
C ALA A 108 12.26 9.34 -2.21
N ALA A 109 12.17 10.55 -1.67
CA ALA A 109 10.93 11.11 -1.16
C ALA A 109 9.96 11.45 -2.28
N ASN A 110 8.68 11.32 -1.98
CA ASN A 110 7.61 11.79 -2.83
C ASN A 110 7.44 13.30 -2.75
N GLY A 111 6.87 13.89 -3.79
CA GLY A 111 6.61 15.32 -3.79
C GLY A 111 5.95 15.84 -5.07
N TRP A 112 5.78 17.16 -5.12
CA TRP A 112 5.33 17.91 -6.29
C TRP A 112 6.11 19.23 -6.38
N ASP A 113 6.06 19.87 -7.55
CA ASP A 113 6.68 21.17 -7.84
C ASP A 113 8.20 21.25 -7.61
N HIS A 114 8.92 20.13 -7.68
CA HIS A 114 10.38 20.14 -7.63
C HIS A 114 11.01 19.10 -8.58
N SER A 115 12.19 19.42 -9.09
CA SER A 115 13.11 18.53 -9.82
C SER A 115 12.49 17.55 -10.82
N GLY A 116 11.56 18.01 -11.67
CA GLY A 116 10.96 17.19 -12.72
C GLY A 116 9.70 16.44 -12.30
N PHE A 117 9.20 16.68 -11.08
CA PHE A 117 7.89 16.20 -10.64
C PHE A 117 6.76 17.08 -11.17
N ALA A 118 5.56 16.52 -11.23
CA ALA A 118 4.37 17.19 -11.70
C ALA A 118 3.80 18.17 -10.67
N GLU A 119 2.87 19.01 -11.13
CA GLU A 119 2.09 19.89 -10.26
C GLU A 119 1.15 19.08 -9.34
N LEU A 120 0.77 19.64 -8.20
CA LEU A 120 -0.06 19.02 -7.19
C LEU A 120 -1.32 18.35 -7.76
N GLY A 121 -2.04 19.00 -8.67
CA GLY A 121 -3.27 18.42 -9.25
C GLY A 121 -3.02 17.10 -9.98
N SER A 122 -1.94 17.00 -10.72
CA SER A 122 -1.55 15.77 -11.42
C SER A 122 -1.11 14.68 -10.44
N VAL A 123 -0.39 15.04 -9.37
CA VAL A 123 0.03 14.12 -8.31
C VAL A 123 -1.20 13.55 -7.60
N LEU A 124 -2.14 14.39 -7.17
CA LEU A 124 -3.37 13.94 -6.49
C LEU A 124 -4.20 13.00 -7.37
N ALA A 125 -4.35 13.32 -8.66
CA ALA A 125 -5.07 12.47 -9.61
C ALA A 125 -4.39 11.13 -9.83
N ALA A 126 -3.08 11.10 -10.01
CA ALA A 126 -2.32 9.87 -10.23
C ALA A 126 -2.30 8.97 -8.99
N GLU A 127 -2.03 9.53 -7.81
CA GLU A 127 -2.07 8.83 -6.53
C GLU A 127 -3.46 8.20 -6.28
N LEU A 128 -4.54 8.95 -6.53
CA LEU A 128 -5.91 8.47 -6.38
C LEU A 128 -6.18 7.28 -7.31
N VAL A 129 -5.99 7.46 -8.61
CA VAL A 129 -6.34 6.45 -9.62
C VAL A 129 -5.51 5.18 -9.45
N LEU A 130 -4.20 5.32 -9.22
CA LEU A 130 -3.34 4.15 -9.09
C LEU A 130 -3.53 3.42 -7.78
N SER A 131 -3.90 4.11 -6.70
CA SER A 131 -4.34 3.45 -5.45
C SER A 131 -5.63 2.65 -5.65
N VAL A 132 -6.62 3.18 -6.40
CA VAL A 132 -7.82 2.41 -6.81
C VAL A 132 -7.42 1.13 -7.54
N VAL A 133 -6.54 1.23 -8.52
CA VAL A 133 -6.12 0.08 -9.35
C VAL A 133 -5.42 -0.99 -8.53
N VAL A 134 -4.43 -0.64 -7.72
CA VAL A 134 -3.66 -1.65 -6.96
C VAL A 134 -4.51 -2.32 -5.88
N VAL A 135 -5.43 -1.57 -5.26
CA VAL A 135 -6.37 -2.12 -4.27
C VAL A 135 -7.38 -3.03 -4.93
N LEU A 136 -7.95 -2.63 -6.07
CA LEU A 136 -8.85 -3.48 -6.85
C LEU A 136 -8.20 -4.82 -7.20
N VAL A 137 -6.96 -4.82 -7.70
CA VAL A 137 -6.23 -6.05 -8.03
C VAL A 137 -6.02 -6.93 -6.80
N LEU A 138 -5.60 -6.35 -5.68
CA LEU A 138 -5.40 -7.10 -4.43
C LEU A 138 -6.72 -7.75 -3.98
N LEU A 139 -7.80 -6.98 -3.85
CA LEU A 139 -9.09 -7.49 -3.36
C LEU A 139 -9.65 -8.55 -4.30
N SER A 140 -9.59 -8.34 -5.62
CA SER A 140 -10.03 -9.33 -6.60
C SER A 140 -9.21 -10.63 -6.54
N ALA A 141 -7.90 -10.55 -6.33
CA ALA A 141 -7.06 -11.74 -6.21
C ALA A 141 -7.34 -12.52 -4.91
N VAL A 142 -7.65 -11.82 -3.82
CA VAL A 142 -7.98 -12.42 -2.52
C VAL A 142 -9.40 -13.04 -2.56
N SER A 143 -10.40 -12.33 -3.08
CA SER A 143 -11.80 -12.80 -3.14
C SER A 143 -11.95 -14.05 -4.03
N GLN A 144 -11.21 -14.13 -5.12
CA GLN A 144 -11.16 -15.32 -5.98
C GLN A 144 -10.42 -16.50 -5.34
N ARG A 145 -9.95 -16.36 -4.11
CA ARG A 145 -9.21 -17.41 -3.37
C ARG A 145 -8.03 -17.98 -4.15
N LEU A 146 -7.34 -17.12 -4.88
CA LEU A 146 -6.14 -17.52 -5.63
C LEU A 146 -5.05 -18.01 -4.66
N ALA A 147 -4.18 -18.88 -5.15
CA ALA A 147 -2.99 -19.27 -4.38
C ALA A 147 -2.17 -18.04 -3.99
N THR A 148 -1.57 -18.03 -2.81
CA THR A 148 -0.77 -16.90 -2.28
C THR A 148 0.28 -16.41 -3.28
N THR A 149 0.90 -17.33 -4.02
CA THR A 149 1.86 -17.00 -5.09
C THR A 149 1.24 -16.19 -6.22
N SER A 150 -0.01 -16.48 -6.58
CA SER A 150 -0.74 -15.73 -7.61
C SER A 150 -1.17 -14.36 -7.08
N VAL A 151 -1.69 -14.28 -5.85
CA VAL A 151 -1.98 -13.00 -5.19
C VAL A 151 -0.73 -12.11 -5.17
N ALA A 152 0.40 -12.67 -4.76
CA ALA A 152 1.70 -11.99 -4.73
C ALA A 152 2.13 -11.50 -6.12
N ALA A 153 2.03 -12.36 -7.13
CA ALA A 153 2.44 -12.04 -8.49
C ALA A 153 1.58 -10.93 -9.10
N PHE A 154 0.25 -11.03 -9.00
CA PHE A 154 -0.65 -10.02 -9.56
C PHE A 154 -0.58 -8.69 -8.81
N THR A 155 -0.55 -8.72 -7.47
CA THR A 155 -0.43 -7.50 -6.67
C THR A 155 0.92 -6.83 -6.87
N GLY A 156 2.02 -7.61 -6.89
CA GLY A 156 3.35 -7.09 -7.17
C GLY A 156 3.48 -6.50 -8.57
N ALA A 157 2.90 -7.15 -9.58
CA ALA A 157 2.87 -6.64 -10.95
C ALA A 157 2.07 -5.33 -11.06
N ALA A 158 0.88 -5.27 -10.47
CA ALA A 158 0.06 -4.06 -10.43
C ALA A 158 0.78 -2.91 -9.69
N TYR A 159 1.44 -3.23 -8.56
CA TYR A 159 2.22 -2.27 -7.80
C TYR A 159 3.41 -1.73 -8.62
N GLY A 160 4.18 -2.61 -9.26
CA GLY A 160 5.28 -2.22 -10.15
C GLY A 160 4.81 -1.37 -11.33
N MET A 161 3.69 -1.73 -11.97
CA MET A 161 3.06 -0.93 -13.03
C MET A 161 2.68 0.47 -12.52
N ALA A 162 2.05 0.56 -11.36
CA ALA A 162 1.69 1.84 -10.75
C ALA A 162 2.94 2.68 -10.43
N MET A 163 4.00 2.06 -9.89
CA MET A 163 5.27 2.73 -9.64
C MET A 163 5.91 3.24 -10.93
N LEU A 164 5.90 2.45 -12.02
CA LEU A 164 6.44 2.90 -13.30
C LEU A 164 5.76 4.17 -13.81
N PHE A 165 4.44 4.27 -13.60
CA PHE A 165 3.67 5.46 -13.94
C PHE A 165 4.03 6.65 -13.04
N LEU A 166 4.11 6.43 -11.72
CA LEU A 166 4.32 7.47 -10.71
C LEU A 166 5.76 7.99 -10.65
N MET A 167 6.76 7.21 -11.08
CA MET A 167 8.17 7.59 -10.97
C MET A 167 8.48 8.99 -11.52
N ARG A 168 7.78 9.41 -12.58
CA ARG A 168 7.98 10.72 -13.22
C ARG A 168 6.97 11.77 -12.77
N ILE A 169 5.97 11.40 -11.98
CA ILE A 169 4.93 12.29 -11.51
C ILE A 169 5.29 12.83 -10.13
N ASP A 170 5.67 11.92 -9.21
CA ASP A 170 5.86 12.23 -7.80
C ASP A 170 6.94 11.39 -7.09
N GLY A 171 7.64 10.53 -7.83
CA GLY A 171 8.64 9.61 -7.26
C GLY A 171 8.08 8.29 -6.74
N GLY A 172 6.81 7.95 -7.04
CA GLY A 172 6.20 6.66 -6.71
C GLY A 172 5.63 6.57 -5.29
N GLY A 173 4.44 7.10 -5.09
CA GLY A 173 3.72 7.10 -3.82
C GLY A 173 2.93 5.82 -3.53
N ILE A 174 1.61 5.96 -3.38
CA ILE A 174 0.59 4.91 -3.08
C ILE A 174 0.91 3.97 -1.90
N ASN A 175 1.89 4.31 -1.09
CA ASN A 175 2.23 3.58 0.14
C ASN A 175 2.61 4.56 1.24
N PRO A 176 1.71 4.87 2.18
CA PRO A 176 1.98 5.82 3.25
C PRO A 176 3.21 5.48 4.09
N ALA A 177 3.46 4.19 4.40
CA ALA A 177 4.62 3.79 5.19
C ALA A 177 5.94 4.05 4.45
N ARG A 178 5.96 3.79 3.15
CA ARG A 178 7.08 4.12 2.26
C ARG A 178 7.29 5.64 2.21
N SER A 179 6.25 6.41 2.03
CA SER A 179 6.33 7.87 1.91
C SER A 179 6.80 8.53 3.20
N ILE A 180 6.28 8.09 4.36
CA ILE A 180 6.72 8.54 5.68
C ILE A 180 8.20 8.22 5.89
N GLY A 181 8.61 6.97 5.64
CA GLY A 181 10.00 6.55 5.79
C GLY A 181 10.94 7.41 4.97
N SER A 182 10.66 7.59 3.68
CA SER A 182 11.52 8.38 2.78
C SER A 182 11.54 9.87 3.16
N ALA A 183 10.40 10.46 3.55
CA ALA A 183 10.32 11.88 3.89
C ALA A 183 11.12 12.24 5.15
N LEU A 184 11.25 11.32 6.11
CA LEU A 184 12.00 11.54 7.35
C LEU A 184 13.52 11.72 7.12
N PHE A 185 14.05 11.18 6.03
CA PHE A 185 15.47 11.22 5.68
C PHE A 185 15.76 12.09 4.44
N ALA A 186 14.74 12.77 3.93
CA ALA A 186 14.87 13.62 2.76
C ALA A 186 15.24 15.04 3.13
N ASP A 187 16.21 15.62 2.39
CA ASP A 187 16.48 17.05 2.38
C ASP A 187 16.05 17.58 1.01
N THR A 188 14.81 18.08 0.92
CA THR A 188 14.18 18.54 -0.32
C THR A 188 13.58 19.92 -0.17
N ASP A 189 13.55 20.66 -1.27
CA ASP A 189 12.84 21.95 -1.39
C ASP A 189 11.87 21.87 -2.59
N PRO A 190 10.55 21.92 -2.39
CA PRO A 190 9.82 21.98 -1.11
C PRO A 190 10.06 20.79 -0.18
N ASN A 191 9.90 21.02 1.13
CA ASN A 191 10.14 19.98 2.15
C ASN A 191 9.16 18.81 2.04
N ALA A 192 9.69 17.58 1.91
CA ALA A 192 8.87 16.36 1.73
C ALA A 192 7.90 16.09 2.89
N LEU A 193 8.27 16.42 4.14
CA LEU A 193 7.36 16.29 5.29
C LEU A 193 6.15 17.20 5.18
N GLY A 194 6.33 18.41 4.62
CA GLY A 194 5.22 19.34 4.38
C GLY A 194 4.24 18.84 3.30
N GLN A 195 4.72 18.00 2.39
CA GLN A 195 3.93 17.41 1.30
C GLN A 195 3.34 16.04 1.65
N LEU A 196 3.76 15.43 2.75
CA LEU A 196 3.41 14.05 3.14
C LEU A 196 1.91 13.78 3.24
N TRP A 197 1.11 14.79 3.58
CA TRP A 197 -0.34 14.65 3.70
C TRP A 197 -0.98 14.07 2.43
N ALA A 198 -0.53 14.48 1.25
CA ALA A 198 -1.06 13.99 -0.01
C ALA A 198 -0.82 12.48 -0.18
N PHE A 199 0.34 11.99 0.22
CA PHE A 199 0.76 10.59 0.12
C PHE A 199 0.24 9.68 1.26
N VAL A 200 -0.54 10.25 2.16
CA VAL A 200 -1.29 9.49 3.19
C VAL A 200 -2.79 9.56 2.89
N VAL A 201 -3.34 10.75 2.70
CA VAL A 201 -4.78 10.95 2.55
C VAL A 201 -5.29 10.46 1.20
N VAL A 202 -4.62 10.84 0.10
CA VAL A 202 -5.12 10.51 -1.24
C VAL A 202 -5.07 9.01 -1.53
N PRO A 203 -3.98 8.28 -1.22
CA PRO A 203 -3.98 6.82 -1.34
C PRO A 203 -5.03 6.14 -0.46
N ALA A 204 -5.32 6.64 0.74
CA ALA A 204 -6.37 6.11 1.59
C ALA A 204 -7.77 6.29 0.97
N VAL A 205 -8.04 7.46 0.36
CA VAL A 205 -9.28 7.70 -0.41
C VAL A 205 -9.33 6.78 -1.62
N GLY A 206 -8.21 6.59 -2.32
CA GLY A 206 -8.09 5.64 -3.43
C GLY A 206 -8.35 4.20 -3.01
N ALA A 207 -7.92 3.80 -1.82
CA ALA A 207 -8.22 2.47 -1.28
C ALA A 207 -9.73 2.25 -1.08
N VAL A 208 -10.45 3.25 -0.58
CA VAL A 208 -11.91 3.21 -0.48
C VAL A 208 -12.55 3.14 -1.87
N GLY A 209 -12.05 3.90 -2.84
CA GLY A 209 -12.49 3.83 -4.23
C GLY A 209 -12.28 2.46 -4.87
N GLY A 210 -11.11 1.83 -4.61
CA GLY A 210 -10.80 0.47 -5.07
C GLY A 210 -11.71 -0.59 -4.45
N LEU A 211 -12.00 -0.46 -3.15
CA LEU A 211 -12.99 -1.30 -2.46
C LEU A 211 -14.39 -1.15 -3.09
N MET A 212 -14.85 0.09 -3.30
CA MET A 212 -16.17 0.33 -3.90
C MET A 212 -16.27 -0.29 -5.30
N LEU A 213 -15.22 -0.12 -6.10
CA LEU A 213 -15.19 -0.71 -7.44
C LEU A 213 -15.15 -2.24 -7.39
N TRP A 214 -14.39 -2.81 -6.46
CA TRP A 214 -14.38 -4.25 -6.23
C TRP A 214 -15.77 -4.77 -5.81
N LEU A 215 -16.48 -4.12 -4.89
CA LEU A 215 -17.84 -4.49 -4.49
C LEU A 215 -18.84 -4.44 -5.66
N LEU A 216 -18.61 -3.59 -6.66
CA LEU A 216 -19.47 -3.53 -7.86
C LEU A 216 -19.20 -4.65 -8.87
N ILE A 217 -18.01 -5.27 -8.83
CA ILE A 217 -17.57 -6.28 -9.79
C ILE A 217 -17.71 -7.69 -9.20
N ASP A 218 -17.56 -7.84 -7.89
CA ASP A 218 -17.58 -9.14 -7.21
C ASP A 218 -19.01 -9.52 -6.80
N GLU A 219 -19.68 -10.25 -7.67
CA GLU A 219 -21.07 -10.71 -7.49
C GLU A 219 -21.25 -11.56 -6.22
N ALA A 220 -20.24 -12.34 -5.84
CA ALA A 220 -20.31 -13.19 -4.65
C ALA A 220 -20.38 -12.38 -3.34
N THR A 221 -19.80 -11.17 -3.31
CA THR A 221 -19.80 -10.31 -2.12
C THR A 221 -21.16 -9.63 -1.92
N ILE A 222 -21.92 -9.38 -2.99
CA ILE A 222 -23.23 -8.73 -2.90
C ILE A 222 -24.26 -9.67 -2.26
N ASP A 223 -24.24 -10.97 -2.61
CA ASP A 223 -25.19 -11.95 -2.08
C ASP A 223 -24.95 -12.24 -0.57
N ASP A 224 -23.69 -12.30 -0.12
CA ASP A 224 -23.38 -12.71 1.26
C ASP A 224 -23.38 -11.57 2.29
N THR A 225 -23.27 -10.31 1.89
CA THR A 225 -23.04 -9.20 2.83
C THR A 225 -24.14 -8.14 2.90
N VAL A 226 -24.93 -7.99 1.85
CA VAL A 226 -25.96 -6.94 1.77
C VAL A 226 -27.35 -7.46 2.14
N PHE A 227 -27.58 -8.76 1.97
CA PHE A 227 -28.84 -9.42 2.32
C PHE A 227 -28.59 -10.62 3.23
N ASP A 228 -28.11 -10.38 4.44
CA ASP A 228 -28.33 -11.35 5.51
C ASP A 228 -29.83 -11.34 5.81
N GLU A 229 -30.55 -12.33 5.27
CA GLU A 229 -31.99 -12.49 5.45
C GLU A 229 -32.38 -12.46 6.93
N THR A 230 -31.44 -12.84 7.84
CA THR A 230 -31.66 -12.80 9.29
C THR A 230 -31.85 -11.37 9.82
N LEU A 231 -31.20 -10.35 9.20
CA LEU A 231 -31.42 -8.95 9.59
C LEU A 231 -32.77 -8.40 9.06
N VAL A 232 -33.21 -8.88 7.90
CA VAL A 232 -34.52 -8.52 7.34
C VAL A 232 -35.64 -9.18 8.14
N GLU A 233 -35.47 -10.45 8.52
CA GLU A 233 -36.42 -11.20 9.36
C GLU A 233 -36.54 -10.59 10.76
N THR A 234 -35.38 -10.26 11.42
CA THR A 234 -35.37 -9.60 12.74
C THR A 234 -36.01 -8.20 12.69
N ALA A 235 -35.81 -7.45 11.61
CA ALA A 235 -36.47 -6.15 11.43
C ALA A 235 -37.98 -6.28 11.17
N SER A 236 -38.41 -7.35 10.47
CA SER A 236 -39.83 -7.68 10.26
C SER A 236 -40.53 -8.02 11.54
N ASP A 237 -39.93 -8.87 12.38
CA ASP A 237 -40.48 -9.30 13.66
C ASP A 237 -40.63 -8.15 14.67
N VAL A 238 -39.69 -7.20 14.66
CA VAL A 238 -39.76 -5.98 15.47
C VAL A 238 -40.89 -5.02 14.99
N VAL A 239 -41.19 -5.01 13.69
CA VAL A 239 -42.23 -4.12 13.12
C VAL A 239 -43.62 -4.74 13.22
N THR A 240 -43.75 -6.06 13.14
CA THR A 240 -45.05 -6.75 13.18
C THR A 240 -45.56 -7.04 14.60
N GLY A 241 -44.69 -7.05 15.60
CA GLY A 241 -45.10 -7.14 17.02
C GLY A 241 -45.84 -8.45 17.34
N ASP A 242 -45.58 -9.53 16.65
CA ASP A 242 -46.15 -10.86 16.93
C ASP A 242 -45.32 -11.54 18.03
N ASP A 243 -45.82 -11.40 19.27
CA ASP A 243 -45.56 -12.28 20.42
C ASP A 243 -46.62 -13.39 20.51
#